data_f494ce30fa13e287e879279ec188c572
#
_entry.id   f494ce30fa13e287e879279ec188c572
#
_cell.length_a   1.000
_cell.length_b   1.000
_cell.length_c   1.000
_cell.angle_alpha   90.00
_cell.angle_beta   90.00
_cell.angle_gamma   90.00
#
_symmetry.space_group_name_H-M   'P 1'
#
loop_
_entity.id
_entity.type
_entity.pdbx_description
1 polymer ?
#
loop_
_entity_poly.entity_id
_entity_poly.type
_entity_poly.pdbx_seq_one_letter_code
_entity_poly.pdbx_strand_id
1 'polypeptide(L)'
;MTTTTVFLLLAEFGTGHIPLEKCCHHFGMKPEEANRRATRQSLPVPVFRLGSQKSPWLVAADALATYIDGQRDEATKQWQKLRKAS
;
A
#
# COMPACT_ATOMS: atom_id res chain seq x y z
N MET A 1 -10.78 -7.40 6.12
CA MET A 1 -11.47 -7.67 4.87
C MET A 1 -11.17 -6.60 3.85
N THR A 2 -10.72 -7.03 2.68
CA THR A 2 -10.19 -6.14 1.65
C THR A 2 -11.21 -5.10 1.18
N THR A 3 -12.48 -5.49 1.04
CA THR A 3 -13.53 -4.58 0.57
C THR A 3 -13.69 -3.37 1.48
N THR A 4 -13.73 -3.57 2.79
CA THR A 4 -13.82 -2.46 3.73
C THR A 4 -12.60 -1.55 3.65
N THR A 5 -11.41 -2.15 3.57
CA THR A 5 -10.17 -1.39 3.46
C THR A 5 -10.15 -0.59 2.16
N VAL A 6 -10.62 -1.16 1.05
CA VAL A 6 -10.73 -0.44 -0.22
C VAL A 6 -11.62 0.80 -0.08
N PHE A 7 -12.79 0.65 0.55
CA PHE A 7 -13.68 1.79 0.75
C PHE A 7 -13.04 2.89 1.60
N LEU A 8 -12.32 2.51 2.64
CA LEU A 8 -11.62 3.49 3.48
C LEU A 8 -10.55 4.23 2.69
N LEU A 9 -9.80 3.53 1.84
CA LEU A 9 -8.78 4.14 1.01
C LEU A 9 -9.41 5.06 -0.04
N LEU A 10 -10.51 4.65 -0.65
CA LEU A 10 -11.22 5.50 -1.60
C LEU A 10 -11.71 6.77 -0.94
N ALA A 11 -12.20 6.68 0.29
CA ALA A 11 -12.64 7.86 1.05
C ALA A 11 -11.45 8.77 1.39
N GLU A 12 -10.31 8.18 1.74
CA GLU A 12 -9.12 8.96 2.12
C GLU A 12 -8.49 9.67 0.92
N PHE A 13 -8.31 8.96 -0.19
CA PHE A 13 -7.58 9.47 -1.34
C PHE A 13 -8.46 9.99 -2.47
N GLY A 14 -9.74 9.66 -2.46
CA GLY A 14 -10.69 10.12 -3.47
C GLY A 14 -10.52 9.48 -4.83
N THR A 15 -9.75 8.40 -4.94
CA THR A 15 -9.50 7.73 -6.22
C THR A 15 -9.09 6.29 -6.00
N GLY A 16 -9.40 5.44 -6.99
CA GLY A 16 -8.95 4.05 -7.00
C GLY A 16 -7.53 3.84 -7.51
N HIS A 17 -6.93 4.90 -8.07
CA HIS A 17 -5.56 4.89 -8.57
C HIS A 17 -4.77 5.95 -7.81
N ILE A 18 -4.10 5.53 -6.74
CA ILE A 18 -3.50 6.44 -5.77
C ILE A 18 -2.09 6.78 -6.18
N PRO A 19 -1.73 8.08 -6.31
CA PRO A 19 -0.33 8.43 -6.57
C PRO A 19 0.59 7.87 -5.51
N LEU A 20 1.68 7.24 -5.95
CA LEU A 20 2.63 6.59 -5.04
C LEU A 20 3.15 7.55 -3.99
N GLU A 21 3.44 8.78 -4.36
CA GLU A 21 3.97 9.78 -3.44
C GLU A 21 2.99 10.12 -2.30
N LYS A 22 1.68 9.88 -2.50
CA LYS A 22 0.67 10.13 -1.47
C LYS A 22 0.47 8.93 -0.54
N CYS A 23 0.86 7.72 -0.96
CA CYS A 23 0.65 6.52 -0.15
C CYS A 23 1.95 5.82 0.26
N CYS A 24 3.10 6.35 -0.11
CA CYS A 24 4.39 5.72 0.21
C CYS A 24 4.63 5.62 1.72
N HIS A 25 4.01 6.48 2.51
CA HIS A 25 4.13 6.41 3.97
C HIS A 25 3.57 5.09 4.53
N HIS A 26 2.63 4.45 3.84
CA HIS A 26 2.12 3.15 4.26
C HIS A 26 3.20 2.06 4.16
N PHE A 27 4.24 2.30 3.36
CA PHE A 27 5.37 1.38 3.22
C PHE A 27 6.57 1.83 4.06
N GLY A 28 6.42 2.91 4.84
CA GLY A 28 7.51 3.46 5.64
C GLY A 28 8.59 4.13 4.83
N MET A 29 8.27 4.67 3.66
CA MET A 29 9.24 5.23 2.74
C MET A 29 8.96 6.70 2.45
N LYS A 30 10.04 7.44 2.15
CA LYS A 30 9.90 8.78 1.60
C LYS A 30 9.63 8.69 0.09
N PRO A 31 9.04 9.74 -0.52
CA PRO A 31 8.70 9.69 -1.94
C PRO A 31 9.88 9.37 -2.85
N GLU A 32 11.08 9.89 -2.55
CA GLU A 32 12.26 9.63 -3.39
C GLU A 32 12.62 8.16 -3.39
N GLU A 33 12.60 7.52 -2.23
CA GLU A 33 12.92 6.10 -2.13
C GLU A 33 11.84 5.26 -2.81
N ALA A 34 10.57 5.63 -2.61
CA ALA A 34 9.47 4.91 -3.25
C ALA A 34 9.58 4.97 -4.77
N ASN A 35 9.92 6.12 -5.33
CA ASN A 35 10.10 6.27 -6.77
C ASN A 35 11.26 5.43 -7.31
N ARG A 36 12.37 5.36 -6.58
CA ARG A 36 13.49 4.52 -6.98
C ARG A 36 13.11 3.04 -6.98
N ARG A 37 12.38 2.60 -5.97
CA ARG A 37 11.93 1.21 -5.88
C ARG A 37 10.87 0.89 -6.93
N ALA A 38 10.02 1.86 -7.27
CA ALA A 38 9.01 1.68 -8.30
C ALA A 38 9.66 1.36 -9.66
N THR A 39 10.73 2.06 -10.00
CA THR A 39 11.46 1.83 -11.25
C THR A 39 11.95 0.39 -11.33
N ARG A 40 12.31 -0.23 -10.22
CA ARG A 40 12.81 -1.60 -10.15
C ARG A 40 11.72 -2.60 -9.78
N GLN A 41 10.48 -2.16 -9.62
CA GLN A 41 9.35 -3.01 -9.19
C GLN A 41 9.67 -3.75 -7.89
N SER A 42 10.34 -3.07 -6.96
CA SER A 42 10.75 -3.68 -5.68
C SER A 42 9.92 -3.20 -4.50
N LEU A 43 8.73 -2.68 -4.75
CA LEU A 43 7.78 -2.32 -3.72
C LEU A 43 6.91 -3.52 -3.34
N PRO A 44 6.29 -3.52 -2.15
CA PRO A 44 5.45 -4.65 -1.72
C PRO A 44 4.13 -4.76 -2.47
N VAL A 45 3.82 -3.81 -3.35
CA VAL A 45 2.64 -3.84 -4.21
C VAL A 45 3.05 -3.52 -5.64
N PRO A 46 2.27 -3.95 -6.65
CA PRO A 46 2.54 -3.54 -8.03
C PRO A 46 2.30 -2.05 -8.18
N VAL A 47 3.12 -1.40 -9.00
CA VAL A 47 2.94 0.01 -9.35
C VAL A 47 2.94 0.14 -10.86
N PHE A 48 2.28 1.17 -11.37
CA PHE A 48 2.11 1.35 -12.81
C PHE A 48 1.97 2.82 -13.13
N ARG A 49 2.10 3.15 -14.40
CA ARG A 49 1.88 4.47 -14.93
C ARG A 49 0.81 4.42 -16.00
N LEU A 50 0.02 5.49 -16.08
CA LEU A 50 -0.97 5.63 -17.14
C LEU A 50 -0.51 6.77 -18.04
N GLY A 51 -0.55 6.52 -19.34
CA GLY A 51 -0.12 7.51 -20.33
C GLY A 51 1.35 7.34 -20.67
N SER A 52 2.20 8.26 -20.22
CA SER A 52 3.61 8.29 -20.61
C SER A 52 4.52 7.86 -19.46
N GLN A 53 5.80 7.62 -19.78
CA GLN A 53 6.81 7.31 -18.77
C GLN A 53 7.08 8.48 -17.83
N LYS A 54 6.59 9.67 -18.16
CA LYS A 54 6.72 10.84 -17.30
C LYS A 54 5.56 10.98 -16.33
N SER A 55 4.53 10.17 -16.48
CA SER A 55 3.38 10.18 -15.56
C SER A 55 3.80 9.68 -14.18
N PRO A 56 3.13 10.13 -13.11
CA PRO A 56 3.47 9.65 -11.78
C PRO A 56 3.13 8.18 -11.62
N TRP A 57 3.89 7.51 -10.75
CA TRP A 57 3.59 6.13 -10.39
C TRP A 57 2.28 6.07 -9.62
N LEU A 58 1.48 5.06 -9.91
CA LEU A 58 0.17 4.85 -9.27
C LEU A 58 0.11 3.48 -8.62
N VAL A 59 -0.68 3.40 -7.55
CA VAL A 59 -0.98 2.16 -6.84
C VAL A 59 -2.48 1.96 -6.86
N ALA A 60 -2.93 0.76 -7.26
CA ALA A 60 -4.36 0.46 -7.23
C ALA A 60 -4.81 0.33 -5.77
N ALA A 61 -6.00 0.88 -5.46
CA ALA A 61 -6.53 0.86 -4.10
C ALA A 61 -6.71 -0.57 -3.58
N ASP A 62 -7.14 -1.50 -4.45
CA ASP A 62 -7.32 -2.89 -4.04
C ASP A 62 -6.00 -3.58 -3.72
N ALA A 63 -4.93 -3.29 -4.46
CA ALA A 63 -3.60 -3.84 -4.17
C ALA A 63 -3.08 -3.31 -2.84
N LEU A 64 -3.25 -2.02 -2.59
CA LEU A 64 -2.84 -1.41 -1.33
C LEU A 64 -3.66 -1.98 -0.16
N ALA A 65 -4.96 -2.18 -0.37
CA ALA A 65 -5.83 -2.77 0.65
C ALA A 65 -5.39 -4.18 1.02
N THR A 66 -5.04 -5.00 0.04
CA THR A 66 -4.56 -6.35 0.28
C THR A 66 -3.26 -6.33 1.11
N TYR A 67 -2.35 -5.42 0.78
CA TYR A 67 -1.11 -5.26 1.55
C TYR A 67 -1.40 -4.86 3.00
N ILE A 68 -2.26 -3.86 3.20
CA ILE A 68 -2.61 -3.38 4.55
C ILE A 68 -3.26 -4.50 5.36
N ASP A 69 -4.22 -5.21 4.77
CA ASP A 69 -4.91 -6.29 5.46
C ASP A 69 -3.96 -7.42 5.85
N GLY A 70 -2.99 -7.75 4.96
CA GLY A 70 -1.98 -8.74 5.27
C GLY A 70 -1.10 -8.35 6.46
N GLN A 71 -0.69 -7.10 6.50
CA GLN A 71 0.13 -6.59 7.61
C GLN A 71 -0.65 -6.59 8.93
N ARG A 72 -1.93 -6.23 8.88
CA ARG A 72 -2.79 -6.25 10.05
C ARG A 72 -2.99 -7.67 10.56
N ASP A 73 -3.19 -8.63 9.66
CA ASP A 73 -3.36 -10.03 10.04
C ASP A 73 -2.11 -10.58 10.72
N GLU A 74 -0.93 -10.27 10.19
CA GLU A 74 0.33 -10.68 10.80
C GLU A 74 0.50 -10.07 12.19
N ALA A 75 0.18 -8.79 12.34
CA ALA A 75 0.27 -8.13 13.63
C ALA A 75 -0.69 -8.74 14.64
N THR A 76 -1.91 -9.08 14.20
CA THR A 76 -2.89 -9.71 15.06
C THR A 76 -2.41 -11.09 15.53
N LYS A 77 -1.84 -11.88 14.63
CA LYS A 77 -1.31 -13.20 14.98
C LYS A 77 -0.19 -13.10 16.01
N GLN A 78 0.73 -12.16 15.83
CA GLN A 78 1.81 -11.94 16.78
C GLN A 78 1.29 -11.51 18.14
N TRP A 79 0.32 -10.61 18.15
CA TRP A 79 -0.30 -10.14 19.38
C TRP A 79 -0.97 -11.29 20.14
N GLN A 80 -1.70 -12.16 19.42
CA GLN A 80 -2.36 -13.31 20.03
C GLN A 80 -1.36 -14.29 20.62
N LYS A 81 -0.24 -14.55 19.93
CA LYS A 81 0.81 -15.42 20.43
C LYS A 81 1.42 -14.90 21.73
N LEU A 82 1.70 -13.61 21.77
CA LEU A 82 2.29 -12.98 22.95
C LEU A 82 1.32 -13.00 24.14
N ARG A 83 0.04 -12.81 23.89
CA ARG A 83 -0.98 -12.89 24.93
C ARG A 83 -1.08 -14.30 25.51
N LYS A 84 -1.01 -15.31 24.66
CA LYS A 84 -1.09 -16.71 25.13
C LYS A 84 0.15 -17.11 25.91
N ALA A 85 1.30 -16.53 25.60
CA ALA A 85 2.55 -16.82 26.29
C ALA A 85 2.63 -16.18 27.66
N SER A 86 1.83 -15.19 27.93
CA SER A 86 1.78 -14.54 29.25
C SER A 86 0.61 -15.04 30.05
#